data_3ca6b2f05303413faca1e2a38d49ce43
#
_entry.id   3ca6b2f05303413faca1e2a38d49ce43
#
_cell.length_a   1.000
_cell.length_b   1.000
_cell.length_c   1.000
_cell.angle_alpha   90.00
_cell.angle_beta   90.00
_cell.angle_gamma   90.00
#
_symmetry.space_group_name_H-M   'P 1'
#
loop_
_entity.id
_entity.type
_entity.pdbx_description
1 polymer ?
#
loop_
_entity_poly.entity_id
_entity_poly.type
_entity_poly.pdbx_seq_one_letter_code
_entity_poly.pdbx_strand_id
1 'polypeptide(L)'
;LQKLESRFEIKTSVIGTGVGEVREARVLNRILRITELGWEYEPDQRHAEMIVEQLGLKDAKAVETPTEEENKWEREEDEKELDADRQKHFRSIAARCNYIAADRPDLMFAVKCICRQMAKPTVGAWKKLKRVGRYLVGKSRSILKYDWQGRETLVDGYTDSDWAGCVRTAKSTSGGILMIGTHMIKAWSK
;
A
#
# COMPACT_ATOMS: atom_id res chain seq x y z
N LEU A 1 2.55 -31.22 -7.94
CA LEU A 1 2.30 -31.54 -6.53
C LEU A 1 2.93 -32.90 -6.21
N GLN A 2 2.56 -34.00 -6.89
CA GLN A 2 3.07 -35.35 -6.67
C GLN A 2 4.60 -35.46 -6.59
N LYS A 3 5.34 -34.66 -7.42
CA LYS A 3 6.81 -34.66 -7.41
C LYS A 3 7.40 -33.98 -6.14
N LEU A 4 6.67 -33.11 -5.48
CA LEU A 4 7.07 -32.48 -4.21
C LEU A 4 6.73 -33.42 -3.05
N GLU A 5 5.56 -34.02 -3.05
CA GLU A 5 5.07 -34.94 -2.01
C GLU A 5 5.92 -36.23 -1.95
N SER A 6 6.52 -36.65 -3.07
CA SER A 6 7.45 -37.78 -3.08
C SER A 6 8.81 -37.49 -2.43
N ARG A 7 9.16 -36.23 -2.18
CA ARG A 7 10.46 -35.83 -1.63
C ARG A 7 10.36 -35.14 -0.27
N PHE A 8 9.22 -34.57 0.05
CA PHE A 8 9.01 -33.79 1.24
C PHE A 8 7.67 -34.10 1.86
N GLU A 9 7.63 -34.16 3.19
CA GLU A 9 6.38 -34.17 3.91
C GLU A 9 5.77 -32.76 3.89
N ILE A 10 4.73 -32.55 3.07
CA ILE A 10 4.09 -31.26 2.87
C ILE A 10 2.60 -31.36 3.19
N LYS A 11 2.08 -30.32 3.83
CA LYS A 11 0.64 -30.13 4.00
C LYS A 11 0.13 -29.22 2.89
N THR A 12 -0.78 -29.73 2.08
CA THR A 12 -1.35 -28.98 0.94
C THR A 12 -2.80 -28.60 1.23
N SER A 13 -3.20 -27.44 0.70
CA SER A 13 -4.58 -26.99 0.68
C SER A 13 -4.86 -26.35 -0.67
N VAL A 14 -5.99 -26.68 -1.28
CA VAL A 14 -6.41 -26.12 -2.56
C VAL A 14 -7.51 -25.10 -2.30
N ILE A 15 -7.35 -23.88 -2.83
CA ILE A 15 -8.38 -22.87 -2.80
C ILE A 15 -9.20 -22.99 -4.09
N GLY A 16 -10.50 -23.19 -3.96
CA GLY A 16 -11.37 -23.38 -5.11
C GLY A 16 -12.83 -23.56 -4.72
N THR A 17 -13.62 -23.96 -5.71
CA THR A 17 -15.06 -24.17 -5.56
C THR A 17 -15.45 -25.64 -5.54
N GLY A 18 -14.47 -26.54 -5.70
CA GLY A 18 -14.68 -28.00 -5.74
C GLY A 18 -14.93 -28.61 -4.36
N VAL A 19 -15.30 -29.91 -4.39
CA VAL A 19 -15.48 -30.69 -3.18
C VAL A 19 -14.15 -30.89 -2.47
N GLY A 20 -14.06 -30.57 -1.19
CA GLY A 20 -12.82 -30.67 -0.40
C GLY A 20 -11.86 -29.49 -0.55
N GLU A 21 -12.20 -28.51 -1.37
CA GLU A 21 -11.44 -27.26 -1.51
C GLU A 21 -11.90 -26.21 -0.51
N VAL A 22 -10.98 -25.35 -0.08
CA VAL A 22 -11.30 -24.24 0.83
C VAL A 22 -11.61 -22.97 0.04
N ARG A 23 -12.55 -22.17 0.52
CA ARG A 23 -12.93 -20.91 -0.12
C ARG A 23 -11.98 -19.77 0.17
N GLU A 24 -11.17 -19.92 1.20
CA GLU A 24 -10.25 -18.89 1.66
C GLU A 24 -8.99 -19.54 2.23
N ALA A 25 -7.82 -18.96 1.95
CA ALA A 25 -6.58 -19.29 2.63
C ALA A 25 -5.71 -18.06 2.83
N ARG A 26 -4.86 -18.15 3.87
CA ARG A 26 -3.87 -17.13 4.18
C ARG A 26 -2.52 -17.53 3.59
N VAL A 27 -1.98 -16.68 2.73
CA VAL A 27 -0.67 -16.83 2.10
C VAL A 27 0.20 -15.63 2.46
N LEU A 28 1.29 -15.85 3.21
CA LEU A 28 2.19 -14.77 3.66
C LEU A 28 1.45 -13.57 4.29
N ASN A 29 0.48 -13.88 5.18
CA ASN A 29 -0.41 -12.92 5.85
C ASN A 29 -1.40 -12.18 4.95
N ARG A 30 -1.47 -12.51 3.68
CA ARG A 30 -2.49 -12.03 2.74
C ARG A 30 -3.60 -13.05 2.66
N ILE A 31 -4.82 -12.60 2.51
CA ILE A 31 -5.99 -13.48 2.35
C ILE A 31 -6.33 -13.56 0.88
N LEU A 32 -6.37 -14.78 0.37
CA LEU A 32 -6.92 -15.10 -0.94
C LEU A 32 -8.26 -15.78 -0.74
N ARG A 33 -9.28 -15.23 -1.39
CA ARG A 33 -10.65 -15.75 -1.27
C ARG A 33 -11.25 -15.91 -2.66
N ILE A 34 -11.91 -17.06 -2.88
CA ILE A 34 -12.71 -17.28 -4.08
C ILE A 34 -14.18 -17.04 -3.75
N THR A 35 -14.85 -16.25 -4.57
CA THR A 35 -16.27 -15.91 -4.47
C THR A 35 -17.00 -16.37 -5.74
N GLU A 36 -18.30 -16.21 -5.78
CA GLU A 36 -19.08 -16.44 -7.01
C GLU A 36 -18.73 -15.48 -8.14
N LEU A 37 -18.28 -14.25 -7.79
CA LEU A 37 -17.93 -13.22 -8.76
C LEU A 37 -16.48 -13.30 -9.25
N GLY A 38 -15.58 -13.96 -8.53
CA GLY A 38 -14.17 -14.02 -8.87
C GLY A 38 -13.28 -14.22 -7.65
N TRP A 39 -12.05 -13.72 -7.76
CA TRP A 39 -11.07 -13.75 -6.68
C TRP A 39 -11.00 -12.42 -5.94
N GLU A 40 -10.81 -12.53 -4.63
CA GLU A 40 -10.47 -11.40 -3.77
C GLU A 40 -9.07 -11.60 -3.19
N TYR A 41 -8.28 -10.52 -3.25
CA TYR A 41 -6.98 -10.43 -2.60
C TYR A 41 -7.04 -9.34 -1.55
N GLU A 42 -6.80 -9.72 -0.30
CA GLU A 42 -6.84 -8.81 0.84
C GLU A 42 -5.43 -8.72 1.47
N PRO A 43 -4.78 -7.54 1.43
CA PRO A 43 -3.51 -7.29 2.10
C PRO A 43 -3.58 -7.48 3.62
N ASP A 44 -2.41 -7.63 4.26
CA ASP A 44 -2.32 -7.75 5.72
C ASP A 44 -2.77 -6.45 6.42
N GLN A 45 -3.97 -6.49 6.98
CA GLN A 45 -4.58 -5.36 7.69
C GLN A 45 -3.83 -4.97 8.96
N ARG A 46 -3.17 -5.90 9.65
CA ARG A 46 -2.50 -5.66 10.93
C ARG A 46 -1.47 -4.55 10.84
N HIS A 47 -0.74 -4.44 9.73
CA HIS A 47 0.24 -3.37 9.55
C HIS A 47 -0.41 -1.99 9.47
N ALA A 48 -1.59 -1.87 8.87
CA ALA A 48 -2.36 -0.63 8.86
C ALA A 48 -2.81 -0.24 10.27
N GLU A 49 -3.32 -1.19 11.04
CA GLU A 49 -3.72 -0.99 12.44
C GLU A 49 -2.54 -0.60 13.33
N MET A 50 -1.40 -1.26 13.17
CA MET A 50 -0.17 -0.92 13.91
C MET A 50 0.35 0.48 13.58
N ILE A 51 0.24 0.95 12.34
CA ILE A 51 0.60 2.32 11.96
C ILE A 51 -0.29 3.32 12.71
N VAL A 52 -1.60 3.10 12.71
CA VAL A 52 -2.58 3.94 13.41
C VAL A 52 -2.27 3.99 14.91
N GLU A 53 -2.00 2.83 15.50
CA GLU A 53 -1.67 2.71 16.93
C GLU A 53 -0.37 3.41 17.30
N GLN A 54 0.71 3.17 16.55
CA GLN A 54 2.02 3.78 16.80
C GLN A 54 2.01 5.30 16.63
N LEU A 55 1.11 5.82 15.80
CA LEU A 55 0.93 7.26 15.65
C LEU A 55 -0.02 7.87 16.68
N GLY A 56 -0.63 7.05 17.55
CA GLY A 56 -1.62 7.50 18.54
C GLY A 56 -2.90 8.06 17.91
N LEU A 57 -3.35 7.46 16.80
CA LEU A 57 -4.44 8.00 15.97
C LEU A 57 -5.74 7.17 16.04
N LYS A 58 -5.91 6.27 17.01
CA LYS A 58 -7.10 5.41 17.12
C LYS A 58 -8.41 6.19 17.11
N ASP A 59 -8.44 7.32 17.80
CA ASP A 59 -9.62 8.18 17.94
C ASP A 59 -9.57 9.40 17.02
N ALA A 60 -8.63 9.45 16.07
CA ALA A 60 -8.49 10.58 15.19
C ALA A 60 -9.56 10.56 14.08
N LYS A 61 -10.01 11.75 13.68
CA LYS A 61 -10.90 11.87 12.52
C LYS A 61 -10.21 11.38 11.26
N ALA A 62 -10.84 10.43 10.56
CA ALA A 62 -10.38 9.93 9.28
C ALA A 62 -10.33 11.03 8.21
N VAL A 63 -9.52 10.82 7.18
CA VAL A 63 -9.44 11.67 5.98
C VAL A 63 -9.62 10.82 4.73
N GLU A 64 -10.14 11.43 3.66
CA GLU A 64 -10.48 10.74 2.43
C GLU A 64 -9.28 10.43 1.52
N THR A 65 -8.20 11.20 1.65
CA THR A 65 -7.01 11.06 0.80
C THR A 65 -5.75 10.93 1.65
N PRO A 66 -4.79 10.06 1.26
CA PRO A 66 -3.54 9.86 2.01
C PRO A 66 -2.55 11.01 1.83
N THR A 67 -2.77 11.91 0.84
CA THR A 67 -1.95 13.09 0.57
C THR A 67 -2.82 14.34 0.47
N GLU A 68 -2.19 15.47 0.58
CA GLU A 68 -2.70 16.80 0.18
C GLU A 68 -1.81 17.33 -0.93
N GLU A 69 -2.32 18.30 -1.69
CA GLU A 69 -1.48 19.06 -2.61
C GLU A 69 -0.33 19.71 -1.84
N GLU A 70 0.88 19.61 -2.37
CA GLU A 70 2.02 20.31 -1.79
C GLU A 70 1.80 21.81 -1.98
N ASN A 71 1.52 22.49 -0.88
CA ASN A 71 1.49 23.95 -0.90
C ASN A 71 2.91 24.48 -1.19
N LYS A 72 3.05 25.35 -2.18
CA LYS A 72 4.33 26.03 -2.50
C LYS A 72 4.89 26.82 -1.31
N TRP A 73 4.08 27.04 -0.29
CA TRP A 73 4.42 27.75 0.96
C TRP A 73 4.48 26.73 2.11
N GLU A 74 5.45 25.81 2.07
CA GLU A 74 5.79 25.06 3.29
C GLU A 74 6.26 26.07 4.33
N ARG A 75 5.75 25.98 5.55
CA ARG A 75 6.15 26.87 6.63
C ARG A 75 7.59 26.54 7.03
N GLU A 76 8.39 27.53 7.39
CA GLU A 76 9.77 27.30 7.88
C GLU A 76 9.85 26.23 8.98
N GLU A 77 8.80 26.15 9.83
CA GLU A 77 8.67 25.10 10.84
C GLU A 77 8.62 23.69 10.26
N ASP A 78 8.09 23.51 9.05
CA ASP A 78 7.95 22.19 8.42
C ASP A 78 9.29 21.65 7.90
N GLU A 79 10.26 22.51 7.66
CA GLU A 79 11.61 22.14 7.27
C GLU A 79 12.51 21.75 8.45
N LYS A 80 12.10 22.05 9.67
CA LYS A 80 12.84 21.71 10.88
C LYS A 80 13.00 20.18 11.00
N GLU A 81 14.24 19.73 11.18
CA GLU A 81 14.54 18.32 11.43
C GLU A 81 13.92 17.85 12.75
N LEU A 82 13.45 16.62 12.76
CA LEU A 82 12.99 15.96 13.98
C LEU A 82 14.18 15.67 14.91
N ASP A 83 13.93 15.62 16.22
CA ASP A 83 14.88 15.08 17.17
C ASP A 83 15.19 13.59 16.93
N ALA A 84 16.25 13.08 17.50
CA ALA A 84 16.77 11.74 17.25
C ALA A 84 15.72 10.62 17.53
N ASP A 85 14.95 10.75 18.60
CA ASP A 85 13.94 9.75 18.98
C ASP A 85 12.76 9.76 17.99
N ARG A 86 12.28 10.94 17.62
CA ARG A 86 11.24 11.07 16.60
C ARG A 86 11.71 10.63 15.22
N GLN A 87 12.98 10.87 14.86
CA GLN A 87 13.55 10.34 13.60
C GLN A 87 13.52 8.82 13.57
N LYS A 88 13.94 8.17 14.67
CA LYS A 88 13.88 6.70 14.79
C LYS A 88 12.46 6.18 14.67
N HIS A 89 11.52 6.82 15.35
CA HIS A 89 10.10 6.47 15.28
C HIS A 89 9.54 6.68 13.87
N PHE A 90 9.83 7.80 13.24
CA PHE A 90 9.44 8.08 11.86
C PHE A 90 9.90 6.98 10.90
N ARG A 91 11.20 6.62 10.95
CA ARG A 91 11.76 5.59 10.07
C ARG A 91 11.09 4.24 10.27
N SER A 92 10.81 3.85 11.49
CA SER A 92 10.11 2.60 11.82
C SER A 92 8.72 2.55 11.18
N ILE A 93 7.93 3.62 11.33
CA ILE A 93 6.57 3.67 10.76
C ILE A 93 6.61 3.81 9.24
N ALA A 94 7.52 4.63 8.70
CA ALA A 94 7.69 4.79 7.25
C ALA A 94 8.07 3.46 6.56
N ALA A 95 8.94 2.66 7.18
CA ALA A 95 9.28 1.32 6.68
C ALA A 95 8.05 0.40 6.67
N ARG A 96 7.19 0.48 7.69
CA ARG A 96 5.93 -0.27 7.75
C ARG A 96 4.94 0.20 6.67
N CYS A 97 4.84 1.51 6.45
CA CYS A 97 4.05 2.06 5.35
C CYS A 97 4.56 1.55 4.00
N ASN A 98 5.89 1.50 3.80
CA ASN A 98 6.48 0.99 2.57
C ASN A 98 6.16 -0.49 2.34
N TYR A 99 6.11 -1.29 3.40
CA TYR A 99 5.72 -2.70 3.31
C TYR A 99 4.28 -2.86 2.81
N ILE A 100 3.32 -2.13 3.39
CA ILE A 100 1.92 -2.24 2.97
C ILE A 100 1.64 -1.61 1.62
N ALA A 101 2.42 -0.61 1.20
CA ALA A 101 2.22 0.07 -0.08
C ALA A 101 2.40 -0.87 -1.29
N ALA A 102 3.15 -1.97 -1.14
CA ALA A 102 3.30 -2.98 -2.19
C ALA A 102 1.95 -3.62 -2.60
N ASP A 103 1.03 -3.75 -1.65
CA ASP A 103 -0.29 -4.35 -1.83
C ASP A 103 -1.43 -3.31 -1.80
N ARG A 104 -1.10 -2.03 -1.63
CA ARG A 104 -2.02 -0.90 -1.46
C ARG A 104 -1.70 0.21 -2.46
N PRO A 105 -2.18 0.10 -3.71
CA PRO A 105 -1.93 1.10 -4.76
C PRO A 105 -2.34 2.52 -4.37
N ASP A 106 -3.40 2.65 -3.58
CA ASP A 106 -3.90 3.91 -3.03
C ASP A 106 -2.89 4.63 -2.10
N LEU A 107 -1.92 3.90 -1.55
CA LEU A 107 -0.89 4.46 -0.66
C LEU A 107 0.45 4.73 -1.37
N MET A 108 0.69 4.18 -2.55
CA MET A 108 2.02 4.16 -3.17
C MET A 108 2.65 5.54 -3.30
N PHE A 109 1.89 6.54 -3.77
CA PHE A 109 2.40 7.91 -3.92
C PHE A 109 2.72 8.55 -2.57
N ALA A 110 1.78 8.49 -1.61
CA ALA A 110 1.95 9.05 -0.29
C ALA A 110 3.17 8.47 0.43
N VAL A 111 3.29 7.15 0.37
CA VAL A 111 4.39 6.40 1.02
C VAL A 111 5.73 6.72 0.35
N LYS A 112 5.78 6.82 -0.98
CA LYS A 112 6.98 7.27 -1.68
C LYS A 112 7.44 8.65 -1.17
N CYS A 113 6.53 9.62 -1.05
CA CYS A 113 6.84 10.95 -0.54
C CYS A 113 7.40 10.91 0.89
N ILE A 114 6.85 10.04 1.75
CA ILE A 114 7.33 9.83 3.12
C ILE A 114 8.71 9.17 3.11
N CYS A 115 8.91 8.10 2.33
CA CYS A 115 10.17 7.35 2.29
C CYS A 115 11.35 8.19 1.79
N ARG A 116 11.13 9.14 0.88
CA ARG A 116 12.16 10.10 0.43
C ARG A 116 12.74 10.95 1.57
N GLN A 117 12.02 11.07 2.69
CA GLN A 117 12.41 11.87 3.85
C GLN A 117 13.09 11.04 4.95
N MET A 118 13.28 9.72 4.77
CA MET A 118 13.79 8.84 5.83
C MET A 118 15.23 9.17 6.26
N ALA A 119 16.05 9.73 5.37
CA ALA A 119 17.43 10.12 5.70
C ALA A 119 17.45 11.27 6.74
N LYS A 120 16.66 12.32 6.49
CA LYS A 120 16.51 13.51 7.33
C LYS A 120 15.03 13.87 7.49
N PRO A 121 14.31 13.18 8.38
CA PRO A 121 12.89 13.44 8.57
C PRO A 121 12.65 14.82 9.21
N THR A 122 11.70 15.55 8.65
CA THR A 122 11.31 16.88 9.11
C THR A 122 9.93 16.87 9.79
N VAL A 123 9.56 17.97 10.41
CA VAL A 123 8.22 18.19 10.97
C VAL A 123 7.15 18.05 9.88
N GLY A 124 7.39 18.56 8.68
CA GLY A 124 6.50 18.40 7.53
C GLY A 124 6.35 16.93 7.12
N ALA A 125 7.47 16.17 7.09
CA ALA A 125 7.40 14.73 6.84
C ALA A 125 6.56 13.98 7.88
N TRP A 126 6.68 14.37 9.15
CA TRP A 126 5.87 13.81 10.24
C TRP A 126 4.37 14.10 10.06
N LYS A 127 4.02 15.32 9.60
CA LYS A 127 2.62 15.67 9.28
C LYS A 127 2.08 14.81 8.14
N LYS A 128 2.87 14.61 7.07
CA LYS A 128 2.53 13.72 5.94
C LYS A 128 2.31 12.28 6.43
N LEU A 129 3.18 11.76 7.30
CA LEU A 129 3.03 10.43 7.90
C LEU A 129 1.76 10.31 8.76
N LYS A 130 1.46 11.31 9.58
CA LYS A 130 0.19 11.36 10.35
C LYS A 130 -1.03 11.38 9.45
N ARG A 131 -0.97 12.06 8.29
CA ARG A 131 -2.08 12.05 7.34
C ARG A 131 -2.34 10.67 6.77
N VAL A 132 -1.28 9.92 6.39
CA VAL A 132 -1.42 8.50 6.00
C VAL A 132 -2.04 7.69 7.13
N GLY A 133 -1.62 7.90 8.38
CA GLY A 133 -2.25 7.26 9.54
C GLY A 133 -3.74 7.57 9.66
N ARG A 134 -4.15 8.83 9.51
CA ARG A 134 -5.57 9.23 9.52
C ARG A 134 -6.37 8.65 8.34
N TYR A 135 -5.75 8.51 7.18
CA TYR A 135 -6.37 7.82 6.05
C TYR A 135 -6.63 6.35 6.40
N LEU A 136 -5.66 5.69 7.04
CA LEU A 136 -5.78 4.30 7.47
C LEU A 136 -6.81 4.10 8.59
N VAL A 137 -7.11 5.10 9.41
CA VAL A 137 -8.24 5.05 10.38
C VAL A 137 -9.55 4.73 9.65
N GLY A 138 -9.81 5.38 8.51
CA GLY A 138 -11.03 5.17 7.73
C GLY A 138 -10.94 4.01 6.74
N LYS A 139 -9.73 3.59 6.36
CA LYS A 139 -9.48 2.60 5.29
C LYS A 139 -8.36 1.63 5.68
N SER A 140 -8.44 1.05 6.87
CA SER A 140 -7.49 0.04 7.34
C SER A 140 -7.52 -1.22 6.47
N ARG A 141 -8.70 -1.59 6.00
CA ARG A 141 -8.95 -2.74 5.14
C ARG A 141 -9.08 -2.31 3.67
N SER A 142 -8.49 -3.09 2.78
CA SER A 142 -8.61 -2.93 1.33
C SER A 142 -8.70 -4.31 0.69
N ILE A 143 -9.57 -4.47 -0.31
CA ILE A 143 -9.72 -5.72 -1.05
C ILE A 143 -9.59 -5.39 -2.53
N LEU A 144 -8.65 -6.05 -3.19
CA LEU A 144 -8.55 -6.05 -4.64
C LEU A 144 -9.42 -7.17 -5.19
N LYS A 145 -10.31 -6.83 -6.10
CA LYS A 145 -11.24 -7.77 -6.72
C LYS A 145 -10.78 -8.11 -8.13
N TYR A 146 -10.89 -9.37 -8.47
CA TYR A 146 -10.56 -9.95 -9.76
C TYR A 146 -11.77 -10.75 -10.22
N ASP A 147 -12.80 -10.03 -10.66
CA ASP A 147 -14.07 -10.63 -11.08
C ASP A 147 -13.88 -11.50 -12.34
N TRP A 148 -14.69 -12.53 -12.49
CA TRP A 148 -14.63 -13.37 -13.68
C TRP A 148 -14.85 -12.51 -14.93
N GLN A 149 -13.97 -12.66 -15.89
CA GLN A 149 -14.04 -11.96 -17.18
C GLN A 149 -13.71 -12.92 -18.32
N GLY A 150 -14.03 -12.51 -19.56
CA GLY A 150 -13.60 -13.25 -20.75
C GLY A 150 -12.08 -13.36 -20.87
N ARG A 151 -11.62 -14.15 -21.82
CA ARG A 151 -10.19 -14.23 -22.11
C ARG A 151 -9.71 -12.96 -22.79
N GLU A 152 -9.13 -12.07 -22.00
CA GLU A 152 -8.48 -10.88 -22.50
C GLU A 152 -7.08 -11.22 -23.04
N THR A 153 -6.72 -10.63 -24.17
CA THR A 153 -5.42 -10.84 -24.82
C THR A 153 -4.57 -9.57 -24.85
N LEU A 154 -5.15 -8.44 -24.46
CA LEU A 154 -4.48 -7.15 -24.44
C LEU A 154 -4.09 -6.78 -23.01
N VAL A 155 -2.95 -6.09 -22.90
CA VAL A 155 -2.50 -5.45 -21.69
C VAL A 155 -2.59 -3.95 -21.90
N ASP A 156 -3.44 -3.29 -21.13
CA ASP A 156 -3.61 -1.84 -21.14
C ASP A 156 -2.65 -1.20 -20.14
N GLY A 157 -1.86 -0.24 -20.61
CA GLY A 157 -0.92 0.52 -19.80
C GLY A 157 -1.36 1.98 -19.69
N TYR A 158 -1.62 2.44 -18.48
CA TYR A 158 -1.89 3.85 -18.17
C TYR A 158 -0.69 4.42 -17.44
N THR A 159 -0.08 5.47 -17.99
CA THR A 159 1.09 6.12 -17.37
C THR A 159 0.89 7.63 -17.36
N ASP A 160 1.34 8.22 -16.29
CA ASP A 160 1.36 9.67 -16.11
C ASP A 160 2.66 10.11 -15.44
N SER A 161 3.12 11.32 -15.76
CA SER A 161 4.27 11.91 -15.07
C SER A 161 4.05 13.40 -14.87
N ASP A 162 4.21 13.83 -13.62
CA ASP A 162 4.24 15.25 -13.32
C ASP A 162 5.54 15.90 -13.83
N TRP A 163 5.47 17.15 -14.29
CA TRP A 163 6.65 17.94 -14.61
C TRP A 163 7.14 18.65 -13.36
N ALA A 164 8.33 18.26 -12.86
CA ALA A 164 8.97 18.90 -11.71
C ALA A 164 8.05 19.00 -10.47
N GLY A 165 7.14 18.02 -10.26
CA GLY A 165 6.09 18.09 -9.24
C GLY A 165 6.60 18.11 -7.80
N CYS A 166 7.84 17.68 -7.55
CA CYS A 166 8.46 17.84 -6.23
C CYS A 166 8.99 19.27 -6.06
N VAL A 167 8.29 20.10 -5.31
CA VAL A 167 8.65 21.51 -5.08
C VAL A 167 10.08 21.68 -4.60
N ARG A 168 10.58 20.79 -3.74
CA ARG A 168 11.91 20.87 -3.13
C ARG A 168 13.06 20.49 -4.07
N THR A 169 12.85 19.49 -4.93
CA THR A 169 13.93 18.91 -5.75
C THR A 169 13.74 19.10 -7.25
N ALA A 170 12.62 19.68 -7.66
CA ALA A 170 12.18 19.80 -9.06
C ALA A 170 12.24 18.45 -9.83
N LYS A 171 12.15 17.32 -9.13
CA LYS A 171 12.10 16.01 -9.76
C LYS A 171 10.67 15.62 -10.06
N SER A 172 10.48 15.06 -11.24
CA SER A 172 9.21 14.49 -11.67
C SER A 172 8.89 13.19 -10.93
N THR A 173 7.61 12.89 -10.83
CA THR A 173 7.10 11.59 -10.39
C THR A 173 6.47 10.90 -11.57
N SER A 174 6.79 9.63 -11.78
CA SER A 174 6.09 8.79 -12.73
C SER A 174 5.16 7.84 -12.00
N GLY A 175 3.92 7.81 -12.43
CA GLY A 175 2.91 6.86 -11.98
C GLY A 175 2.42 5.98 -13.11
N GLY A 176 1.87 4.83 -12.79
CA GLY A 176 1.22 4.02 -13.79
C GLY A 176 0.53 2.79 -13.23
N ILE A 177 -0.29 2.20 -14.10
CA ILE A 177 -1.04 0.98 -13.85
C ILE A 177 -1.07 0.13 -15.11
N LEU A 178 -0.92 -1.17 -14.95
CA LEU A 178 -1.14 -2.18 -15.99
C LEU A 178 -2.39 -2.97 -15.67
N MET A 179 -3.25 -3.12 -16.67
CA MET A 179 -4.51 -3.84 -16.58
C MET A 179 -4.56 -4.96 -17.62
N ILE A 180 -5.28 -6.03 -17.29
CA ILE A 180 -5.78 -7.02 -18.26
C ILE A 180 -7.29 -7.06 -18.08
N GLY A 181 -8.02 -6.47 -19.03
CA GLY A 181 -9.44 -6.21 -18.87
C GLY A 181 -9.70 -5.36 -17.62
N THR A 182 -10.50 -5.85 -16.68
CA THR A 182 -10.80 -5.18 -15.42
C THR A 182 -9.77 -5.44 -14.31
N HIS A 183 -8.80 -6.32 -14.55
CA HIS A 183 -7.84 -6.74 -13.53
C HIS A 183 -6.60 -5.86 -13.50
N MET A 184 -6.33 -5.25 -12.36
CA MET A 184 -5.06 -4.58 -12.10
C MET A 184 -3.95 -5.60 -11.86
N ILE A 185 -2.94 -5.61 -12.74
CA ILE A 185 -1.80 -6.51 -12.66
C ILE A 185 -0.65 -5.87 -11.90
N LYS A 186 -0.44 -4.58 -12.10
CA LYS A 186 0.63 -3.83 -11.48
C LYS A 186 0.28 -2.34 -11.37
N ALA A 187 0.67 -1.73 -10.26
CA ALA A 187 0.72 -0.28 -10.12
C ALA A 187 2.09 0.15 -9.61
N TRP A 188 2.47 1.40 -9.85
CA TRP A 188 3.71 2.00 -9.33
C TRP A 188 3.59 3.50 -9.18
N SER A 189 4.46 4.06 -8.31
CA SER A 189 4.75 5.48 -8.21
C SER A 189 6.26 5.64 -7.92
N LYS A 190 6.99 6.31 -8.78
CA LYS A 190 8.46 6.46 -8.70
C LYS A 190 8.88 7.91 -8.84
#